data_152d08a41e2c85020ecb6b22534169c9
#
_entry.id   152d08a41e2c85020ecb6b22534169c9
#
_cell.length_a   1.000
_cell.length_b   1.000
_cell.length_c   1.000
_cell.angle_alpha   90.00
_cell.angle_beta   90.00
_cell.angle_gamma   90.00
#
_symmetry.space_group_name_H-M   'P 1'
#
loop_
_entity.id
_entity.type
_entity.pdbx_description
1 polymer ?
#
loop_
_entity_poly.entity_id
_entity_poly.type
_entity_poly.pdbx_seq_one_letter_code
_entity_poly.pdbx_strand_id
1 'polypeptide(L)'
;MSRVSTSMTVNASLAEVWDYYFDPEGWPAWVDGFGRVESSTGYPEAGGSLRWVSGRAGRGEVTERVLEHEPRRVHRVAFQDPETEGELNVAFAIEGDGTLVTQELDYRLRRGGPLAKLTDRLFIRSQMRGSLARSLGHLKLEVEEVAAAGAQPL
;
A
#
# COMPACT_ATOMS: atom_id res chain seq x y z
N MET A 1 7.94 4.28 17.87
CA MET A 1 7.29 4.03 16.59
C MET A 1 8.22 4.41 15.46
N SER A 2 8.33 3.59 14.46
CA SER A 2 9.19 3.84 13.30
C SER A 2 8.35 4.34 12.13
N ARG A 3 8.94 5.23 11.32
CA ARG A 3 8.27 5.78 10.13
C ARG A 3 9.12 5.54 8.90
N VAL A 4 8.50 5.05 7.84
CA VAL A 4 9.08 5.00 6.50
C VAL A 4 8.11 5.64 5.52
N SER A 5 8.66 6.29 4.49
CA SER A 5 7.85 6.97 3.49
C SER A 5 8.46 6.72 2.11
N THR A 6 7.60 6.60 1.12
CA THR A 6 8.00 6.49 -0.28
C THR A 6 6.98 7.19 -1.15
N SER A 7 7.40 7.67 -2.30
CA SER A 7 6.50 8.31 -3.26
C SER A 7 6.90 7.95 -4.68
N MET A 8 5.92 8.07 -5.59
CA MET A 8 6.11 7.76 -7.00
C MET A 8 5.19 8.66 -7.82
N THR A 9 5.71 9.25 -8.88
CA THR A 9 4.90 9.94 -9.88
C THR A 9 4.49 8.94 -10.96
N VAL A 10 3.18 8.80 -11.14
CA VAL A 10 2.57 7.92 -12.13
C VAL A 10 2.06 8.77 -13.29
N ASN A 11 2.45 8.42 -14.52
CA ASN A 11 2.04 9.15 -15.73
C ASN A 11 0.63 8.72 -16.17
N ALA A 12 -0.34 9.02 -15.36
CA ALA A 12 -1.75 8.76 -15.58
C ALA A 12 -2.58 9.75 -14.76
N SER A 13 -3.85 9.91 -15.11
CA SER A 13 -4.73 10.82 -14.38
C SER A 13 -4.98 10.36 -12.94
N LEU A 14 -5.33 11.32 -12.10
CA LEU A 14 -5.67 11.04 -10.70
C LEU A 14 -6.80 10.00 -10.59
N ALA A 15 -7.81 10.09 -11.45
CA ALA A 15 -8.92 9.14 -11.48
C ALA A 15 -8.44 7.72 -11.85
N GLU A 16 -7.61 7.60 -12.88
CA GLU A 16 -7.08 6.30 -13.31
C GLU A 16 -6.23 5.64 -12.22
N VAL A 17 -5.34 6.41 -11.60
CA VAL A 17 -4.48 5.92 -10.52
C VAL A 17 -5.31 5.50 -9.31
N TRP A 18 -6.25 6.34 -8.90
CA TRP A 18 -7.14 6.06 -7.78
C TRP A 18 -7.98 4.79 -8.01
N ASP A 19 -8.62 4.69 -9.16
CA ASP A 19 -9.48 3.55 -9.48
C ASP A 19 -8.68 2.25 -9.53
N TYR A 20 -7.48 2.28 -10.08
CA TYR A 20 -6.62 1.10 -10.13
C TYR A 20 -6.13 0.68 -8.74
N TYR A 21 -5.74 1.66 -7.92
CA TYR A 21 -5.25 1.40 -6.56
C TYR A 21 -6.27 0.64 -5.70
N PHE A 22 -7.53 0.97 -5.83
CA PHE A 22 -8.60 0.37 -5.03
C PHE A 22 -9.36 -0.76 -5.73
N ASP A 23 -8.85 -1.26 -6.84
CA ASP A 23 -9.39 -2.45 -7.49
C ASP A 23 -8.65 -3.70 -7.00
N PRO A 24 -9.31 -4.55 -6.18
CA PRO A 24 -8.67 -5.75 -5.64
C PRO A 24 -8.19 -6.74 -6.71
N GLU A 25 -8.80 -6.74 -7.87
CA GLU A 25 -8.38 -7.63 -8.97
C GLU A 25 -6.99 -7.28 -9.49
N GLY A 26 -6.56 -6.03 -9.33
CA GLY A 26 -5.23 -5.58 -9.72
C GLY A 26 -4.15 -5.81 -8.67
N TRP A 27 -4.51 -6.05 -7.41
CA TRP A 27 -3.54 -6.14 -6.32
C TRP A 27 -2.46 -7.21 -6.50
N PRO A 28 -2.75 -8.41 -7.04
CA PRO A 28 -1.68 -9.38 -7.29
C PRO A 28 -0.58 -8.88 -8.21
N ALA A 29 -0.88 -7.92 -9.08
CA ALA A 29 0.09 -7.39 -10.03
C ALA A 29 1.04 -6.36 -9.42
N TRP A 30 0.63 -5.65 -8.35
CA TRP A 30 1.46 -4.55 -7.85
C TRP A 30 1.73 -4.55 -6.35
N VAL A 31 0.87 -5.10 -5.51
CA VAL A 31 1.09 -5.13 -4.05
C VAL A 31 2.15 -6.16 -3.72
N ASP A 32 3.27 -5.70 -3.17
CA ASP A 32 4.41 -6.56 -2.85
C ASP A 32 4.01 -7.65 -1.84
N GLY A 33 4.27 -8.91 -2.21
CA GLY A 33 3.97 -10.06 -1.36
C GLY A 33 2.50 -10.42 -1.24
N PHE A 34 1.63 -9.82 -2.04
CA PHE A 34 0.19 -10.09 -1.97
C PHE A 34 -0.15 -11.53 -2.37
N GLY A 35 -0.99 -12.19 -1.58
CA GLY A 35 -1.54 -13.50 -1.90
C GLY A 35 -2.99 -13.40 -2.37
N ARG A 36 -3.93 -13.27 -1.42
CA ARG A 36 -5.36 -13.18 -1.74
C ARG A 36 -6.12 -12.43 -0.64
N VAL A 37 -7.29 -11.91 -1.01
CA VAL A 37 -8.24 -11.35 -0.04
C VAL A 37 -9.00 -12.50 0.64
N GLU A 38 -9.02 -12.51 1.96
CA GLU A 38 -9.81 -13.46 2.76
C GLU A 38 -11.21 -12.93 3.04
N SER A 39 -11.33 -11.66 3.40
CA SER A 39 -12.63 -11.03 3.66
C SER A 39 -12.53 -9.52 3.50
N SER A 40 -13.65 -8.91 3.13
CA SER A 40 -13.77 -7.47 2.96
C SER A 40 -15.17 -7.04 3.36
N THR A 41 -15.28 -6.06 4.25
CA THR A 41 -16.57 -5.55 4.72
C THR A 41 -16.50 -4.03 4.73
N GLY A 42 -17.30 -3.38 3.87
CA GLY A 42 -17.34 -1.93 3.79
C GLY A 42 -16.07 -1.24 3.29
N TYR A 43 -15.06 -1.99 2.88
CA TYR A 43 -13.83 -1.45 2.31
C TYR A 43 -14.09 -0.91 0.91
N PRO A 44 -13.52 0.23 0.51
CA PRO A 44 -12.51 1.06 1.21
C PRO A 44 -13.07 2.21 2.06
N GLU A 45 -14.36 2.23 2.34
CA GLU A 45 -14.98 3.32 3.10
C GLU A 45 -14.54 3.35 4.56
N ALA A 46 -14.58 4.53 5.18
CA ALA A 46 -14.24 4.70 6.60
C ALA A 46 -15.09 3.78 7.47
N GLY A 47 -14.44 3.11 8.41
CA GLY A 47 -15.07 2.07 9.25
C GLY A 47 -15.05 0.69 8.61
N GLY A 48 -14.72 0.56 7.34
CA GLY A 48 -14.60 -0.72 6.65
C GLY A 48 -13.38 -1.52 7.10
N SER A 49 -13.37 -2.79 6.78
CA SER A 49 -12.29 -3.71 7.12
C SER A 49 -11.92 -4.60 5.95
N LEU A 50 -10.65 -5.01 5.95
CA LEU A 50 -10.08 -5.88 4.95
C LEU A 50 -9.16 -6.89 5.64
N ARG A 51 -9.24 -8.13 5.24
CA ARG A 51 -8.30 -9.17 5.66
C ARG A 51 -7.74 -9.83 4.41
N TRP A 52 -6.42 -9.88 4.33
CA TRP A 52 -5.75 -10.53 3.23
C TRP A 52 -4.55 -11.34 3.73
N VAL A 53 -4.12 -12.31 2.95
CA VAL A 53 -2.94 -13.11 3.26
C VAL A 53 -1.86 -12.86 2.22
N SER A 54 -0.62 -12.82 2.69
CA SER A 54 0.52 -12.69 1.82
C SER A 54 0.87 -14.03 1.16
N GLY A 55 1.63 -13.96 0.09
CA GLY A 55 2.21 -15.14 -0.53
C GLY A 55 3.33 -15.76 0.31
N ARG A 56 4.04 -16.72 -0.26
CA ARG A 56 5.15 -17.41 0.43
C ARG A 56 6.20 -16.42 0.94
N ALA A 57 6.70 -16.66 2.15
CA ALA A 57 7.72 -15.85 2.83
C ALA A 57 7.30 -14.39 3.03
N GLY A 58 5.99 -14.11 3.02
CA GLY A 58 5.47 -12.78 3.26
C GLY A 58 5.08 -12.52 4.71
N ARG A 59 4.24 -11.51 4.91
CA ARG A 59 3.82 -11.01 6.22
C ARG A 59 2.84 -11.91 6.97
N GLY A 60 2.31 -12.96 6.32
CA GLY A 60 1.23 -13.77 6.88
C GLY A 60 -0.14 -13.15 6.65
N GLU A 61 -1.02 -13.20 7.65
CA GLU A 61 -2.34 -12.59 7.57
C GLU A 61 -2.27 -11.12 7.99
N VAL A 62 -2.78 -10.24 7.15
CA VAL A 62 -2.84 -8.80 7.40
C VAL A 62 -4.30 -8.39 7.56
N THR A 63 -4.61 -7.71 8.66
CA THR A 63 -5.91 -7.10 8.87
C THR A 63 -5.79 -5.58 8.76
N GLU A 64 -6.77 -4.96 8.12
CA GLU A 64 -6.81 -3.51 7.97
C GLU A 64 -8.18 -2.99 8.38
N ARG A 65 -8.19 -1.85 9.02
CA ARG A 65 -9.40 -1.10 9.32
C ARG A 65 -9.24 0.30 8.77
N VAL A 66 -10.19 0.73 7.95
CA VAL A 66 -10.16 2.04 7.32
C VAL A 66 -10.49 3.13 8.35
N LEU A 67 -9.56 4.05 8.55
CA LEU A 67 -9.71 5.19 9.46
C LEU A 67 -10.22 6.42 8.71
N GLU A 68 -9.77 6.60 7.48
CA GLU A 68 -10.15 7.74 6.65
C GLU A 68 -10.09 7.35 5.18
N HIS A 69 -11.08 7.77 4.41
CA HIS A 69 -11.13 7.54 2.98
C HIS A 69 -11.80 8.72 2.30
N GLU A 70 -11.00 9.57 1.67
CA GLU A 70 -11.50 10.68 0.85
C GLU A 70 -11.15 10.40 -0.61
N PRO A 71 -12.14 10.18 -1.48
CA PRO A 71 -11.90 9.86 -2.88
C PRO A 71 -10.90 10.80 -3.56
N ARG A 72 -9.92 10.21 -4.23
CA ARG A 72 -8.87 10.88 -4.99
C ARG A 72 -7.94 11.77 -4.17
N ARG A 73 -7.95 11.65 -2.85
CA ARG A 73 -7.11 12.45 -1.97
C ARG A 73 -6.32 11.64 -0.96
N VAL A 74 -7.00 10.89 -0.10
CA VAL A 74 -6.33 10.18 0.99
C VAL A 74 -7.04 8.90 1.36
N HIS A 75 -6.23 7.91 1.76
CA HIS A 75 -6.70 6.66 2.34
C HIS A 75 -5.79 6.31 3.51
N ARG A 76 -6.35 6.18 4.70
CA ARG A 76 -5.59 5.86 5.90
C ARG A 76 -6.19 4.63 6.58
N VAL A 77 -5.35 3.65 6.87
CA VAL A 77 -5.76 2.41 7.52
C VAL A 77 -4.91 2.12 8.74
N ALA A 78 -5.52 1.53 9.75
CA ALA A 78 -4.81 0.83 10.81
C ALA A 78 -4.60 -0.61 10.35
N PHE A 79 -3.39 -1.12 10.48
CA PHE A 79 -3.08 -2.48 10.06
C PHE A 79 -2.43 -3.27 11.18
N GLN A 80 -2.54 -4.58 11.06
CA GLN A 80 -1.88 -5.52 11.96
C GLN A 80 -1.54 -6.79 11.20
N ASP A 81 -0.33 -7.28 11.39
CA ASP A 81 0.11 -8.61 10.97
C ASP A 81 0.78 -9.32 12.16
N PRO A 82 1.27 -10.56 12.02
CA PRO A 82 1.84 -11.29 13.17
C PRO A 82 3.01 -10.58 13.86
N GLU A 83 3.76 -9.76 13.14
CA GLU A 83 4.98 -9.14 13.68
C GLU A 83 4.90 -7.63 13.85
N THR A 84 4.04 -6.96 13.09
CA THR A 84 3.95 -5.50 13.09
C THR A 84 2.52 -5.01 13.19
N GLU A 85 2.37 -3.79 13.67
CA GLU A 85 1.11 -3.07 13.67
C GLU A 85 1.36 -1.57 13.52
N GLY A 86 0.39 -0.84 13.04
CA GLY A 86 0.51 0.60 12.87
C GLY A 86 -0.52 1.18 11.94
N GLU A 87 -0.13 2.24 11.24
CA GLU A 87 -1.00 2.93 10.28
C GLU A 87 -0.28 3.14 8.96
N LEU A 88 -1.00 2.96 7.87
CA LEU A 88 -0.55 3.33 6.52
C LEU A 88 -1.39 4.49 6.04
N ASN A 89 -0.74 5.57 5.66
CA ASN A 89 -1.37 6.74 5.05
C ASN A 89 -0.96 6.83 3.59
N VAL A 90 -1.93 6.87 2.69
CA VAL A 90 -1.69 7.01 1.25
C VAL A 90 -2.34 8.29 0.78
N ALA A 91 -1.54 9.16 0.19
CA ALA A 91 -2.01 10.45 -0.35
C ALA A 91 -1.82 10.48 -1.87
N PHE A 92 -2.77 11.10 -2.54
CA PHE A 92 -2.80 11.25 -3.99
C PHE A 92 -2.91 12.74 -4.32
N ALA A 93 -2.07 13.21 -5.24
CA ALA A 93 -2.09 14.60 -5.67
C ALA A 93 -1.73 14.71 -7.15
N ILE A 94 -2.30 15.70 -7.82
CA ILE A 94 -1.92 16.00 -9.20
C ILE A 94 -0.49 16.56 -9.20
N GLU A 95 0.35 16.04 -10.09
CA GLU A 95 1.72 16.53 -10.29
C GLU A 95 1.99 16.61 -11.79
N GLY A 96 2.01 17.83 -12.34
CA GLY A 96 2.09 18.03 -13.78
C GLY A 96 0.94 17.36 -14.51
N ASP A 97 1.24 16.51 -15.47
CA ASP A 97 0.27 15.71 -16.21
C ASP A 97 0.00 14.36 -15.56
N GLY A 98 0.62 14.09 -14.44
CA GLY A 98 0.53 12.82 -13.74
C GLY A 98 -0.02 12.93 -12.33
N THR A 99 0.20 11.89 -11.56
CA THR A 99 -0.28 11.75 -10.19
C THR A 99 0.86 11.36 -9.27
N LEU A 100 1.05 12.12 -8.20
CA LEU A 100 1.97 11.75 -7.13
C LEU A 100 1.23 10.88 -6.12
N VAL A 101 1.74 9.68 -5.90
CA VAL A 101 1.26 8.77 -4.85
C VAL A 101 2.33 8.71 -3.76
N THR A 102 1.94 9.03 -2.54
CA THR A 102 2.83 9.00 -1.38
C THR A 102 2.29 8.01 -0.36
N GLN A 103 3.14 7.08 0.07
CA GLN A 103 2.81 6.15 1.15
C GLN A 103 3.69 6.47 2.35
N GLU A 104 3.05 6.65 3.50
CA GLU A 104 3.71 6.87 4.78
C GLU A 104 3.25 5.80 5.76
N LEU A 105 4.20 5.02 6.26
CA LEU A 105 3.95 3.90 7.15
C LEU A 105 4.53 4.21 8.52
N ASP A 106 3.66 4.29 9.53
CA ASP A 106 4.03 4.32 10.94
C ASP A 106 3.79 2.94 11.51
N TYR A 107 4.82 2.30 12.07
CA TYR A 107 4.70 0.94 12.56
C TYR A 107 5.50 0.72 13.82
N ARG A 108 5.13 -0.32 14.56
CA ARG A 108 5.88 -0.87 15.68
C ARG A 108 5.91 -2.38 15.60
N LEU A 109 6.95 -2.96 16.20
CA LEU A 109 7.06 -4.41 16.32
C LEU A 109 6.18 -4.89 17.47
N ARG A 110 5.44 -5.96 17.23
CA ARG A 110 4.57 -6.57 18.25
C ARG A 110 5.33 -7.47 19.21
N ARG A 111 6.51 -7.96 18.81
CA ARG A 111 7.33 -8.89 19.57
C ARG A 111 8.78 -8.45 19.55
N GLY A 112 9.53 -8.76 20.64
CA GLY A 112 10.96 -8.53 20.73
C GLY A 112 11.39 -7.87 22.03
N GLY A 113 12.53 -8.31 22.58
CA GLY A 113 13.18 -7.73 23.75
C GLY A 113 13.99 -6.48 23.39
N PRO A 114 14.48 -5.72 24.41
CA PRO A 114 15.19 -4.45 24.19
C PRO A 114 16.49 -4.55 23.38
N LEU A 115 17.19 -5.69 23.44
CA LEU A 115 18.47 -5.89 22.75
C LEU A 115 18.31 -6.40 21.30
N ALA A 116 17.21 -7.12 21.00
CA ALA A 116 16.89 -7.53 19.66
C ALA A 116 16.41 -6.36 18.79
N LYS A 117 15.91 -5.30 19.42
CA LYS A 117 15.24 -4.18 18.75
C LYS A 117 16.14 -3.30 17.88
N LEU A 118 17.45 -3.23 18.14
CA LEU A 118 18.28 -2.27 17.40
C LEU A 118 18.69 -2.80 16.02
N THR A 119 19.18 -4.03 15.94
CA THR A 119 19.55 -4.65 14.66
C THR A 119 18.33 -5.00 13.83
N ASP A 120 17.31 -5.56 14.46
CA ASP A 120 16.03 -5.88 13.83
C ASP A 120 15.32 -4.61 13.35
N ARG A 121 15.45 -3.52 14.09
CA ARG A 121 14.84 -2.23 13.75
C ARG A 121 15.36 -1.66 12.43
N LEU A 122 16.67 -1.70 12.20
CA LEU A 122 17.27 -1.20 10.95
C LEU A 122 16.93 -2.12 9.78
N PHE A 123 16.98 -3.43 10.01
CA PHE A 123 16.67 -4.44 9.01
C PHE A 123 15.19 -4.37 8.57
N ILE A 124 14.27 -4.37 9.54
CA ILE A 124 12.83 -4.30 9.27
C ILE A 124 12.46 -2.97 8.60
N ARG A 125 13.06 -1.86 9.05
CA ARG A 125 12.86 -0.56 8.42
C ARG A 125 13.25 -0.58 6.94
N SER A 126 14.39 -1.17 6.62
CA SER A 126 14.85 -1.33 5.25
C SER A 126 13.91 -2.20 4.43
N GLN A 127 13.44 -3.31 5.02
CA GLN A 127 12.47 -4.20 4.37
C GLN A 127 11.15 -3.50 4.09
N MET A 128 10.63 -2.75 5.07
CA MET A 128 9.37 -2.02 4.93
C MET A 128 9.46 -0.96 3.82
N ARG A 129 10.53 -0.18 3.83
CA ARG A 129 10.77 0.83 2.79
C ARG A 129 10.87 0.18 1.41
N GLY A 130 11.64 -0.91 1.30
CA GLY A 130 11.81 -1.65 0.05
C GLY A 130 10.48 -2.23 -0.46
N SER A 131 9.66 -2.75 0.43
CA SER A 131 8.34 -3.30 0.08
C SER A 131 7.41 -2.22 -0.46
N LEU A 132 7.33 -1.08 0.20
CA LEU A 132 6.54 0.06 -0.28
C LEU A 132 7.04 0.55 -1.64
N ALA A 133 8.34 0.68 -1.81
CA ALA A 133 8.94 1.14 -3.07
C ALA A 133 8.66 0.16 -4.22
N ARG A 134 8.74 -1.16 -3.98
CA ARG A 134 8.40 -2.17 -4.99
C ARG A 134 6.95 -2.10 -5.38
N SER A 135 6.05 -1.96 -4.41
CA SER A 135 4.62 -1.83 -4.67
C SER A 135 4.33 -0.61 -5.55
N LEU A 136 4.85 0.56 -5.19
CA LEU A 136 4.62 1.76 -5.98
C LEU A 136 5.27 1.70 -7.37
N GLY A 137 6.43 1.07 -7.50
CA GLY A 137 7.08 0.86 -8.79
C GLY A 137 6.24 -0.03 -9.71
N HIS A 138 5.68 -1.11 -9.18
CA HIS A 138 4.77 -1.98 -9.93
C HIS A 138 3.45 -1.29 -10.26
N LEU A 139 2.89 -0.54 -9.31
CA LEU A 139 1.69 0.27 -9.54
C LEU A 139 1.88 1.21 -10.73
N LYS A 140 3.01 1.92 -10.75
CA LYS A 140 3.35 2.83 -11.85
C LYS A 140 3.35 2.10 -13.19
N LEU A 141 4.05 0.97 -13.28
CA LEU A 141 4.12 0.18 -14.52
C LEU A 141 2.74 -0.29 -14.97
N GLU A 142 1.95 -0.83 -14.07
CA GLU A 142 0.63 -1.37 -14.38
C GLU A 142 -0.35 -0.28 -14.82
N VAL A 143 -0.41 0.83 -14.09
CA VAL A 143 -1.34 1.92 -14.40
C VAL A 143 -0.95 2.59 -15.72
N GLU A 144 0.33 2.83 -15.95
CA GLU A 144 0.81 3.46 -17.19
C GLU A 144 0.55 2.57 -18.40
N GLU A 145 0.67 1.26 -18.26
CA GLU A 145 0.34 0.30 -19.32
C GLU A 145 -1.14 0.33 -19.67
N VAL A 146 -2.01 0.30 -18.65
CA VAL A 146 -3.46 0.38 -18.84
C VAL A 146 -3.86 1.72 -19.47
N ALA A 147 -3.30 2.82 -19.00
CA ALA A 147 -3.58 4.15 -19.52
C ALA A 147 -3.13 4.28 -20.98
N ALA A 148 -1.96 3.76 -21.32
CA ALA A 148 -1.45 3.76 -22.71
C ALA A 148 -2.33 2.92 -23.62
N ALA A 149 -2.80 1.75 -23.18
CA ALA A 149 -3.70 0.89 -23.94
C ALA A 149 -5.06 1.57 -24.20
N GLY A 150 -5.58 2.29 -23.19
CA GLY A 150 -6.83 3.05 -23.31
C GLY A 150 -6.72 4.28 -24.21
N ALA A 151 -5.53 4.83 -24.39
CA ALA A 151 -5.27 6.00 -25.23
C ALA A 151 -5.02 5.64 -26.71
N GLN A 152 -4.78 4.38 -27.04
CA GLN A 152 -4.53 3.97 -28.42
C GLN A 152 -5.83 4.00 -29.24
N PRO A 153 -5.82 4.67 -30.42
CA PRO A 153 -6.99 4.62 -31.29
C PRO A 153 -7.21 3.19 -31.82
N LEU A 154 -8.46 2.80 -31.86
CA LEU A 154 -8.86 1.51 -32.43
C LEU A 154 -8.59 1.45 -33.94
#